data_d34eff544528b8e24916793edac5ad6d
#
_entry.id   d34eff544528b8e24916793edac5ad6d
#
_cell.length_a   1.000
_cell.length_b   1.000
_cell.length_c   1.000
_cell.angle_alpha   90.00
_cell.angle_beta   90.00
_cell.angle_gamma   90.00
#
_symmetry.space_group_name_H-M   'P 1'
#
loop_
_entity.id
_entity.type
_entity.pdbx_description
1 polymer ?
#
loop_
_entity_poly.entity_id
_entity_poly.type
_entity_poly.pdbx_seq_one_letter_code
_entity_poly.pdbx_strand_id
1 'polypeptide(L)'
;MLRSLYPPCCLLCAAPVDRDFGLCPPCWRDIPFISQPACMFCGMPIAADKLEGPTPCDSCFRAPPAWEAGRAALLYQRSAKGLILAMKHGDRTDCFKPAASWLFAACQDLLTPDTIVTAVPLHWRRYLNRKYNQAAFLGQHVARLANISYEPFLLKCHRATAPLDTASSAERRARMQNTIALNPARAQALYNKPVLIIDDVMTSGATLNAAAQACRAGQPQKISVAILARTPKNDY
;
A
#
# COMPACT_ATOMS: atom_id res chain seq x y z
N MET A 1 -14.67 -18.02 -28.80
CA MET A 1 -15.57 -19.05 -28.22
C MET A 1 -15.62 -19.04 -26.67
N LEU A 2 -14.51 -19.01 -25.93
CA LEU A 2 -14.55 -18.99 -24.45
C LEU A 2 -15.23 -17.75 -23.83
N ARG A 3 -15.09 -16.57 -24.45
CA ARG A 3 -15.72 -15.31 -23.96
C ARG A 3 -17.26 -15.29 -24.09
N SER A 4 -17.84 -16.13 -24.95
CA SER A 4 -19.30 -16.24 -25.04
C SER A 4 -19.90 -17.10 -23.92
N LEU A 5 -19.10 -18.02 -23.35
CA LEU A 5 -19.50 -18.87 -22.22
C LEU A 5 -19.16 -18.20 -20.86
N TYR A 6 -18.07 -17.43 -20.82
CA TYR A 6 -17.58 -16.72 -19.64
C TYR A 6 -17.29 -15.26 -19.99
N PRO A 7 -18.33 -14.41 -20.11
CA PRO A 7 -18.15 -13.00 -20.40
C PRO A 7 -17.41 -12.31 -19.25
N PRO A 8 -16.57 -11.30 -19.54
CA PRO A 8 -15.95 -10.48 -18.51
C PRO A 8 -17.01 -9.84 -17.62
N CYS A 9 -16.80 -9.91 -16.30
CA CYS A 9 -17.69 -9.34 -15.31
C CYS A 9 -16.98 -8.29 -14.46
N CYS A 10 -17.77 -7.31 -14.00
CA CYS A 10 -17.31 -6.28 -13.10
C CYS A 10 -16.76 -6.88 -11.81
N LEU A 11 -15.57 -6.47 -11.39
CA LEU A 11 -14.91 -6.96 -10.18
C LEU A 11 -15.72 -6.77 -8.89
N LEU A 12 -16.66 -5.81 -8.86
CA LEU A 12 -17.42 -5.47 -7.66
C LEU A 12 -18.86 -6.02 -7.68
N CYS A 13 -19.60 -5.85 -8.77
CA CYS A 13 -21.01 -6.18 -8.82
C CYS A 13 -21.35 -7.32 -9.79
N ALA A 14 -20.35 -7.92 -10.44
CA ALA A 14 -20.50 -8.98 -11.43
C ALA A 14 -21.35 -8.61 -12.68
N ALA A 15 -21.73 -7.35 -12.88
CA ALA A 15 -22.37 -6.91 -14.12
C ALA A 15 -21.43 -7.13 -15.32
N PRO A 16 -21.95 -7.43 -16.54
CA PRO A 16 -21.12 -7.58 -17.72
C PRO A 16 -20.28 -6.32 -18.01
N VAL A 17 -19.03 -6.53 -18.46
CA VAL A 17 -18.09 -5.47 -18.87
C VAL A 17 -17.33 -5.89 -20.13
N ASP A 18 -16.69 -4.94 -20.83
CA ASP A 18 -16.00 -5.22 -22.09
C ASP A 18 -14.61 -5.84 -21.91
N ARG A 19 -14.04 -5.75 -20.72
CA ARG A 19 -12.65 -6.16 -20.43
C ARG A 19 -12.56 -6.99 -19.16
N ASP A 20 -11.67 -8.00 -19.21
CA ASP A 20 -11.32 -8.77 -18.02
C ASP A 20 -10.75 -7.83 -16.94
N PHE A 21 -11.11 -8.10 -15.67
CA PHE A 21 -10.73 -7.30 -14.50
C PHE A 21 -11.22 -5.85 -14.54
N GLY A 22 -12.25 -5.56 -15.35
CA GLY A 22 -12.86 -4.24 -15.48
C GLY A 22 -13.82 -3.91 -14.35
N LEU A 23 -14.19 -2.63 -14.28
CA LEU A 23 -15.30 -2.13 -13.47
C LEU A 23 -16.37 -1.58 -14.40
N CYS A 24 -17.63 -1.81 -14.08
CA CYS A 24 -18.72 -1.13 -14.77
C CYS A 24 -18.76 0.37 -14.38
N PRO A 25 -19.37 1.25 -15.20
CA PRO A 25 -19.36 2.69 -14.94
C PRO A 25 -19.92 3.10 -13.55
N PRO A 26 -20.99 2.49 -12.99
CA PRO A 26 -21.43 2.77 -11.64
C PRO A 26 -20.37 2.42 -10.58
N CYS A 27 -19.75 1.23 -10.66
CA CYS A 27 -18.73 0.81 -9.71
C CYS A 27 -17.44 1.64 -9.81
N TRP A 28 -17.07 2.06 -11.04
CA TRP A 28 -15.93 2.96 -11.24
C TRP A 28 -16.14 4.31 -10.52
N ARG A 29 -17.34 4.90 -10.60
CA ARG A 29 -17.68 6.15 -9.91
C ARG A 29 -17.75 6.01 -8.39
N ASP A 30 -18.06 4.81 -7.89
CA ASP A 30 -18.14 4.56 -6.44
C ASP A 30 -16.78 4.28 -5.80
N ILE A 31 -15.76 3.89 -6.59
CA ILE A 31 -14.41 3.74 -6.04
C ILE A 31 -13.82 5.12 -5.72
N PRO A 32 -13.45 5.36 -4.46
CA PRO A 32 -12.93 6.65 -4.01
C PRO A 32 -11.43 6.76 -4.35
N PHE A 33 -11.10 6.93 -5.64
CA PHE A 33 -9.74 7.21 -6.06
C PHE A 33 -9.24 8.52 -5.45
N ILE A 34 -7.99 8.52 -5.01
CA ILE A 34 -7.33 9.73 -4.53
C ILE A 34 -6.75 10.47 -5.73
N SER A 35 -7.24 11.69 -5.92
CA SER A 35 -6.67 12.67 -6.87
C SER A 35 -5.80 13.69 -6.14
N GLN A 36 -4.95 14.39 -6.88
CA GLN A 36 -4.24 15.56 -6.36
C GLN A 36 -5.23 16.73 -6.14
N PRO A 37 -5.01 17.57 -5.11
CA PRO A 37 -3.85 17.59 -4.21
C PRO A 37 -3.96 16.59 -3.06
N ALA A 38 -2.84 15.96 -2.72
CA ALA A 38 -2.75 14.99 -1.63
C ALA A 38 -1.45 15.16 -0.83
N CYS A 39 -1.49 14.77 0.45
CA CYS A 39 -0.37 14.82 1.37
C CYS A 39 0.86 14.12 0.78
N MET A 40 2.00 14.85 0.74
CA MET A 40 3.26 14.33 0.20
C MET A 40 3.76 13.08 0.92
N PHE A 41 3.40 12.87 2.20
CA PHE A 41 3.87 11.74 3.00
C PHE A 41 2.90 10.57 3.04
N CYS A 42 1.58 10.79 3.10
CA CYS A 42 0.64 9.69 3.34
C CYS A 42 -0.46 9.54 2.27
N GLY A 43 -0.46 10.40 1.25
CA GLY A 43 -1.45 10.37 0.18
C GLY A 43 -2.88 10.76 0.60
N MET A 44 -3.10 11.29 1.83
CA MET A 44 -4.41 11.81 2.24
C MET A 44 -4.78 13.02 1.40
N PRO A 45 -6.00 13.11 0.85
CA PRO A 45 -6.46 14.33 0.17
C PRO A 45 -6.32 15.57 1.03
N ILE A 46 -5.94 16.69 0.43
CA ILE A 46 -5.79 18.01 1.06
C ILE A 46 -6.67 18.99 0.29
N ALA A 47 -7.25 19.98 1.00
CA ALA A 47 -8.02 21.03 0.37
C ALA A 47 -7.15 21.88 -0.58
N ALA A 48 -7.67 22.19 -1.77
CA ALA A 48 -6.90 22.81 -2.87
C ALA A 48 -6.45 24.25 -2.61
N ASP A 49 -7.11 24.93 -1.69
CA ASP A 49 -6.91 26.35 -1.34
C ASP A 49 -5.60 26.64 -0.58
N LYS A 50 -4.82 25.60 -0.24
CA LYS A 50 -3.63 25.71 0.62
C LYS A 50 -2.30 25.35 -0.07
N LEU A 51 -2.25 25.36 -1.41
CA LEU A 51 -1.13 24.67 -2.09
C LEU A 51 -0.20 25.58 -2.89
N GLU A 52 0.96 25.81 -2.31
CA GLU A 52 2.17 26.19 -3.05
C GLU A 52 3.20 25.03 -2.97
N GLY A 53 2.92 23.88 -3.64
CA GLY A 53 3.87 22.76 -3.72
C GLY A 53 3.58 21.54 -2.83
N PRO A 54 4.57 20.63 -2.63
CA PRO A 54 4.42 19.41 -1.85
C PRO A 54 4.08 19.69 -0.39
N THR A 55 2.84 19.46 0.02
CA THR A 55 2.33 19.85 1.33
C THR A 55 2.01 18.62 2.19
N PRO A 56 2.40 18.60 3.49
CA PRO A 56 1.96 17.59 4.43
C PRO A 56 0.53 17.87 4.93
N CYS A 57 -0.26 16.83 5.25
CA CYS A 57 -1.49 17.02 6.04
C CYS A 57 -1.12 17.31 7.51
N ASP A 58 -2.04 17.90 8.29
CA ASP A 58 -1.82 18.34 9.67
C ASP A 58 -1.16 17.26 10.56
N SER A 59 -1.58 16.03 10.42
CA SER A 59 -1.00 14.96 11.23
C SER A 59 0.39 14.54 10.80
N CYS A 60 0.72 14.59 9.51
CA CYS A 60 2.09 14.36 9.04
C CYS A 60 3.00 15.55 9.33
N PHE A 61 2.44 16.76 9.39
CA PHE A 61 3.16 17.93 9.83
C PHE A 61 3.51 17.87 11.33
N ARG A 62 2.53 17.52 12.18
CA ARG A 62 2.75 17.37 13.64
C ARG A 62 3.64 16.18 14.02
N ALA A 63 3.59 15.09 13.27
CA ALA A 63 4.36 13.89 13.50
C ALA A 63 4.89 13.34 12.16
N PRO A 64 6.02 13.87 11.67
CA PRO A 64 6.62 13.42 10.43
C PRO A 64 6.93 11.91 10.45
N PRO A 65 6.64 11.19 9.36
CA PRO A 65 6.95 9.77 9.28
C PRO A 65 8.44 9.50 9.04
N ALA A 66 8.85 8.24 9.15
CA ALA A 66 10.24 7.82 8.91
C ALA A 66 10.60 7.66 7.42
N TRP A 67 9.75 8.11 6.51
CA TRP A 67 9.98 8.10 5.06
C TRP A 67 9.81 9.50 4.46
N GLU A 68 10.33 9.71 3.27
CA GLU A 68 10.41 11.03 2.63
C GLU A 68 9.23 11.35 1.70
N ALA A 69 8.59 10.34 1.10
CA ALA A 69 7.45 10.54 0.22
C ALA A 69 6.47 9.35 0.27
N GLY A 70 5.19 9.61 0.07
CA GLY A 70 4.18 8.56 0.05
C GLY A 70 3.00 8.88 -0.85
N ARG A 71 2.42 7.82 -1.43
CA ARG A 71 1.24 7.89 -2.28
C ARG A 71 0.22 6.85 -1.83
N ALA A 72 -1.05 7.18 -2.00
CA ALA A 72 -2.15 6.24 -1.81
C ALA A 72 -3.06 6.27 -3.03
N ALA A 73 -3.54 5.11 -3.47
CA ALA A 73 -4.41 5.02 -4.64
C ALA A 73 -5.88 5.33 -4.30
N LEU A 74 -6.35 4.85 -3.15
CA LEU A 74 -7.76 4.88 -2.76
C LEU A 74 -7.94 5.40 -1.33
N LEU A 75 -9.12 5.94 -1.03
CA LEU A 75 -9.61 6.05 0.33
C LEU A 75 -10.23 4.70 0.77
N TYR A 76 -9.94 4.25 2.00
CA TYR A 76 -10.48 3.01 2.58
C TYR A 76 -11.92 3.22 3.04
N GLN A 77 -12.83 3.39 2.07
CA GLN A 77 -14.27 3.60 2.29
C GLN A 77 -15.07 3.09 1.09
N ARG A 78 -16.40 3.07 1.18
CA ARG A 78 -17.31 2.63 0.11
C ARG A 78 -16.88 1.27 -0.48
N SER A 79 -16.95 1.13 -1.80
CA SER A 79 -16.59 -0.09 -2.54
C SER A 79 -15.12 -0.50 -2.39
N ALA A 80 -14.19 0.44 -2.18
CA ALA A 80 -12.79 0.12 -1.94
C ALA A 80 -12.59 -0.70 -0.65
N LYS A 81 -13.37 -0.42 0.42
CA LYS A 81 -13.34 -1.23 1.64
C LYS A 81 -13.77 -2.68 1.36
N GLY A 82 -14.88 -2.87 0.62
CA GLY A 82 -15.36 -4.20 0.23
C GLY A 82 -14.35 -4.97 -0.61
N LEU A 83 -13.74 -4.30 -1.61
CA LEU A 83 -12.72 -4.89 -2.46
C LEU A 83 -11.51 -5.40 -1.64
N ILE A 84 -10.97 -4.57 -0.76
CA ILE A 84 -9.81 -4.92 0.06
C ILE A 84 -10.14 -6.04 1.06
N LEU A 85 -11.33 -6.05 1.64
CA LEU A 85 -11.78 -7.15 2.50
C LEU A 85 -11.92 -8.45 1.70
N ALA A 86 -12.45 -8.41 0.48
CA ALA A 86 -12.51 -9.57 -0.40
C ALA A 86 -11.11 -10.10 -0.76
N MET A 87 -10.13 -9.21 -1.01
CA MET A 87 -8.72 -9.57 -1.18
C MET A 87 -8.12 -10.20 0.08
N LYS A 88 -8.57 -9.83 1.28
CA LYS A 88 -8.03 -10.35 2.56
C LYS A 88 -8.63 -11.67 2.99
N HIS A 89 -9.89 -11.92 2.67
CA HIS A 89 -10.68 -13.01 3.26
C HIS A 89 -11.47 -13.83 2.22
N GLY A 90 -11.59 -13.35 1.00
CA GLY A 90 -12.48 -13.92 -0.01
C GLY A 90 -11.78 -14.67 -1.13
N ASP A 91 -10.47 -14.95 -1.02
CA ASP A 91 -9.66 -15.58 -2.06
C ASP A 91 -9.78 -14.91 -3.46
N ARG A 92 -10.18 -13.61 -3.50
CA ARG A 92 -10.36 -12.80 -4.72
C ARG A 92 -9.01 -12.34 -5.28
N THR A 93 -8.25 -13.31 -5.79
CA THR A 93 -6.91 -13.04 -6.39
C THR A 93 -7.00 -12.29 -7.72
N ASP A 94 -8.14 -12.33 -8.40
CA ASP A 94 -8.47 -11.58 -9.61
C ASP A 94 -8.37 -10.04 -9.40
N CYS A 95 -8.60 -9.56 -8.18
CA CYS A 95 -8.53 -8.14 -7.83
C CYS A 95 -7.11 -7.57 -7.74
N PHE A 96 -6.07 -8.42 -7.61
CA PHE A 96 -4.70 -7.93 -7.38
C PHE A 96 -4.11 -7.19 -8.57
N LYS A 97 -4.32 -7.67 -9.80
CA LYS A 97 -3.79 -7.02 -11.00
C LYS A 97 -4.34 -5.60 -11.17
N PRO A 98 -5.67 -5.38 -11.19
CA PRO A 98 -6.22 -4.02 -11.30
C PRO A 98 -5.84 -3.14 -10.09
N ALA A 99 -5.86 -3.66 -8.87
CA ALA A 99 -5.45 -2.92 -7.68
C ALA A 99 -3.97 -2.47 -7.77
N ALA A 100 -3.10 -3.34 -8.26
CA ALA A 100 -1.69 -2.99 -8.48
C ALA A 100 -1.50 -1.95 -9.59
N SER A 101 -2.33 -1.99 -10.65
CA SER A 101 -2.30 -0.97 -11.70
C SER A 101 -2.73 0.40 -11.16
N TRP A 102 -3.74 0.46 -10.30
CA TRP A 102 -4.15 1.71 -9.64
C TRP A 102 -3.06 2.24 -8.69
N LEU A 103 -2.44 1.32 -7.94
CA LEU A 103 -1.33 1.68 -7.04
C LEU A 103 -0.11 2.17 -7.83
N PHE A 104 0.25 1.52 -8.93
CA PHE A 104 1.32 1.95 -9.82
C PHE A 104 1.05 3.34 -10.37
N ALA A 105 -0.16 3.59 -10.92
CA ALA A 105 -0.55 4.91 -11.42
C ALA A 105 -0.44 6.01 -10.35
N ALA A 106 -0.73 5.68 -9.09
CA ALA A 106 -0.64 6.62 -7.97
C ALA A 106 0.81 6.92 -7.54
N CYS A 107 1.76 6.00 -7.71
CA CYS A 107 3.13 6.11 -7.19
C CYS A 107 4.23 6.15 -8.24
N GLN A 108 3.90 6.17 -9.54
CA GLN A 108 4.89 6.14 -10.62
C GLN A 108 5.91 7.29 -10.55
N ASP A 109 5.53 8.44 -10.03
CA ASP A 109 6.40 9.60 -9.81
C ASP A 109 7.44 9.40 -8.71
N LEU A 110 7.30 8.37 -7.88
CA LEU A 110 8.27 7.98 -6.85
C LEU A 110 9.31 6.98 -7.35
N LEU A 111 9.15 6.45 -8.55
CA LEU A 111 9.96 5.36 -9.09
C LEU A 111 11.06 5.87 -10.00
N THR A 112 12.22 5.24 -9.87
CA THR A 112 13.37 5.36 -10.78
C THR A 112 13.81 3.96 -11.21
N PRO A 113 14.63 3.79 -12.26
CA PRO A 113 15.14 2.48 -12.68
C PRO A 113 15.87 1.70 -11.57
N ASP A 114 16.52 2.43 -10.62
CA ASP A 114 17.27 1.84 -9.51
C ASP A 114 16.42 1.58 -8.27
N THR A 115 15.14 1.92 -8.29
CA THR A 115 14.26 1.74 -7.12
C THR A 115 14.09 0.26 -6.80
N ILE A 116 14.30 -0.08 -5.53
CA ILE A 116 13.99 -1.41 -4.98
C ILE A 116 12.59 -1.39 -4.39
N VAL A 117 11.70 -2.22 -4.91
CA VAL A 117 10.36 -2.40 -4.33
C VAL A 117 10.41 -3.51 -3.29
N THR A 118 9.81 -3.28 -2.15
CA THR A 118 9.57 -4.29 -1.11
C THR A 118 8.17 -4.14 -0.54
N ALA A 119 7.73 -5.08 0.28
CA ALA A 119 6.43 -5.04 0.91
C ALA A 119 6.55 -5.16 2.43
N VAL A 120 5.57 -4.59 3.14
CA VAL A 120 5.42 -4.84 4.56
C VAL A 120 5.28 -6.34 4.81
N PRO A 121 6.13 -6.94 5.67
CA PRO A 121 6.08 -8.36 5.93
C PRO A 121 4.89 -8.73 6.80
N LEU A 122 4.24 -9.86 6.50
CA LEU A 122 3.25 -10.46 7.38
C LEU A 122 3.96 -11.35 8.41
N HIS A 123 3.48 -11.29 9.66
CA HIS A 123 3.87 -12.27 10.66
C HIS A 123 3.32 -13.66 10.26
N TRP A 124 4.10 -14.74 10.47
CA TRP A 124 3.79 -16.11 10.04
C TRP A 124 2.40 -16.60 10.49
N ARG A 125 1.92 -16.23 11.71
CA ARG A 125 0.56 -16.57 12.18
C ARG A 125 -0.54 -15.96 11.33
N ARG A 126 -0.35 -14.70 10.86
CA ARG A 126 -1.29 -14.06 9.94
C ARG A 126 -1.20 -14.64 8.53
N TYR A 127 0.01 -15.07 8.15
CA TYR A 127 0.22 -15.77 6.87
C TYR A 127 -0.55 -17.08 6.82
N LEU A 128 -0.53 -17.90 7.88
CA LEU A 128 -1.31 -19.13 7.96
C LEU A 128 -2.83 -18.89 7.85
N ASN A 129 -3.33 -17.80 8.45
CA ASN A 129 -4.76 -17.46 8.39
C ASN A 129 -5.18 -16.83 7.04
N ARG A 130 -4.27 -16.13 6.35
CA ARG A 130 -4.57 -15.39 5.11
C ARG A 130 -4.08 -16.07 3.84
N LYS A 131 -3.32 -17.17 3.95
CA LYS A 131 -2.70 -17.94 2.86
C LYS A 131 -1.67 -17.14 2.04
N TYR A 132 -1.73 -15.80 2.01
CA TYR A 132 -0.81 -14.94 1.24
C TYR A 132 -0.68 -13.53 1.85
N ASN A 133 0.38 -12.83 1.43
CA ASN A 133 0.63 -11.44 1.79
C ASN A 133 0.15 -10.52 0.65
N GLN A 134 -0.93 -9.77 0.89
CA GLN A 134 -1.51 -8.84 -0.08
C GLN A 134 -0.52 -7.77 -0.53
N ALA A 135 0.22 -7.18 0.41
CA ALA A 135 1.24 -6.18 0.10
C ALA A 135 2.35 -6.74 -0.79
N ALA A 136 2.74 -8.02 -0.59
CA ALA A 136 3.73 -8.68 -1.43
C ALA A 136 3.24 -8.88 -2.88
N PHE A 137 1.98 -9.30 -3.07
CA PHE A 137 1.38 -9.40 -4.41
C PHE A 137 1.33 -8.04 -5.11
N LEU A 138 0.87 -7.00 -4.41
CA LEU A 138 0.84 -5.64 -4.93
C LEU A 138 2.26 -5.17 -5.31
N GLY A 139 3.24 -5.35 -4.42
CA GLY A 139 4.62 -4.94 -4.66
C GLY A 139 5.26 -5.64 -5.86
N GLN A 140 5.06 -6.96 -5.99
CA GLN A 140 5.55 -7.72 -7.14
C GLN A 140 4.95 -7.22 -8.47
N HIS A 141 3.64 -6.91 -8.48
CA HIS A 141 2.98 -6.41 -9.69
C HIS A 141 3.40 -4.96 -10.02
N VAL A 142 3.53 -4.09 -9.03
CA VAL A 142 4.04 -2.71 -9.22
C VAL A 142 5.46 -2.75 -9.79
N ALA A 143 6.36 -3.56 -9.22
CA ALA A 143 7.72 -3.70 -9.71
C ALA A 143 7.77 -4.21 -11.16
N ARG A 144 6.89 -5.18 -11.50
CA ARG A 144 6.77 -5.69 -12.88
C ARG A 144 6.27 -4.61 -13.84
N LEU A 145 5.25 -3.82 -13.46
CA LEU A 145 4.73 -2.73 -14.28
C LEU A 145 5.76 -1.63 -14.51
N ALA A 146 6.60 -1.36 -13.51
CA ALA A 146 7.68 -0.39 -13.59
C ALA A 146 8.97 -0.94 -14.24
N ASN A 147 9.06 -2.26 -14.46
CA ASN A 147 10.26 -2.97 -14.90
C ASN A 147 11.47 -2.72 -13.99
N ILE A 148 11.28 -2.81 -12.66
CA ILE A 148 12.30 -2.60 -11.62
C ILE A 148 12.38 -3.78 -10.65
N SER A 149 13.38 -3.79 -9.78
CA SER A 149 13.66 -4.89 -8.84
C SER A 149 12.61 -5.00 -7.73
N TYR A 150 12.19 -6.23 -7.43
CA TYR A 150 11.36 -6.57 -6.27
C TYR A 150 12.14 -7.47 -5.30
N GLU A 151 12.26 -7.05 -4.03
CA GLU A 151 12.95 -7.79 -2.97
C GLU A 151 11.95 -8.25 -1.88
N PRO A 152 11.34 -9.44 -2.03
CA PRO A 152 10.26 -9.91 -1.14
C PRO A 152 10.71 -10.19 0.28
N PHE A 153 11.98 -10.54 0.48
CA PHE A 153 12.55 -10.94 1.77
C PHE A 153 13.46 -9.88 2.39
N LEU A 154 13.34 -8.63 1.93
CA LEU A 154 14.12 -7.51 2.43
C LEU A 154 13.82 -7.24 3.91
N LEU A 155 12.55 -7.31 4.28
CA LEU A 155 12.05 -7.09 5.63
C LEU A 155 11.53 -8.39 6.24
N LYS A 156 11.75 -8.57 7.55
CA LYS A 156 11.25 -9.71 8.34
C LYS A 156 10.43 -9.21 9.52
N CYS A 157 9.31 -9.91 9.81
CA CYS A 157 8.51 -9.66 11.00
C CYS A 157 8.87 -10.68 12.09
N HIS A 158 9.42 -10.22 13.21
CA HIS A 158 9.89 -11.10 14.30
C HIS A 158 8.86 -11.35 15.39
N ARG A 159 7.87 -10.47 15.57
CA ARG A 159 6.86 -10.58 16.61
C ARG A 159 5.44 -10.58 16.04
N ALA A 160 4.59 -11.48 16.56
CA ALA A 160 3.16 -11.41 16.32
C ALA A 160 2.61 -10.17 17.04
N THR A 161 1.99 -9.26 16.31
CA THR A 161 1.17 -8.21 16.91
C THR A 161 -0.25 -8.73 17.06
N ALA A 162 -0.85 -8.57 18.26
CA ALA A 162 -2.27 -8.81 18.47
C ALA A 162 -3.10 -7.93 17.50
N PRO A 163 -4.37 -8.30 17.20
CA PRO A 163 -5.26 -7.43 16.43
C PRO A 163 -5.28 -6.02 17.04
N LEU A 164 -5.13 -4.99 16.19
CA LEU A 164 -4.99 -3.60 16.63
C LEU A 164 -6.29 -2.82 16.48
N ASP A 165 -7.42 -3.51 16.31
CA ASP A 165 -8.68 -2.90 15.88
C ASP A 165 -9.23 -1.89 16.89
N THR A 166 -8.94 -2.09 18.20
CA THR A 166 -9.39 -1.18 19.29
C THR A 166 -8.29 -0.30 19.88
N ALA A 167 -7.03 -0.46 19.45
CA ALA A 167 -5.91 0.27 20.04
C ALA A 167 -5.81 1.71 19.51
N SER A 168 -5.45 2.67 20.37
CA SER A 168 -5.13 4.04 19.98
C SER A 168 -3.93 4.11 19.02
N SER A 169 -3.76 5.23 18.32
CA SER A 169 -2.63 5.42 17.39
C SER A 169 -1.27 5.41 18.10
N ALA A 170 -1.21 5.85 19.36
CA ALA A 170 -0.01 5.82 20.20
C ALA A 170 0.35 4.38 20.62
N GLU A 171 -0.63 3.60 21.08
CA GLU A 171 -0.45 2.19 21.42
C GLU A 171 -0.05 1.35 20.20
N ARG A 172 -0.63 1.64 19.03
CA ARG A 172 -0.23 0.98 17.77
C ARG A 172 1.23 1.24 17.44
N ARG A 173 1.70 2.49 17.61
CA ARG A 173 3.12 2.84 17.40
C ARG A 173 4.03 2.12 18.38
N ALA A 174 3.72 2.14 19.67
CA ALA A 174 4.52 1.48 20.70
C ALA A 174 4.61 -0.05 20.48
N ARG A 175 3.49 -0.70 20.13
CA ARG A 175 3.45 -2.15 19.84
C ARG A 175 4.19 -2.54 18.56
N MET A 176 4.29 -1.63 17.60
CA MET A 176 4.99 -1.89 16.33
C MET A 176 6.49 -1.64 16.40
N GLN A 177 6.99 -0.97 17.44
CA GLN A 177 8.43 -0.78 17.64
C GLN A 177 9.14 -2.14 17.70
N ASN A 178 10.24 -2.28 16.95
CA ASN A 178 11.07 -3.50 16.88
C ASN A 178 10.34 -4.78 16.44
N THR A 179 9.18 -4.67 15.76
CA THR A 179 8.48 -5.86 15.22
C THR A 179 8.97 -6.22 13.82
N ILE A 180 9.49 -5.26 13.07
CA ILE A 180 10.03 -5.42 11.73
C ILE A 180 11.53 -5.12 11.76
N ALA A 181 12.32 -5.97 11.10
CA ALA A 181 13.76 -5.77 10.94
C ALA A 181 14.19 -5.98 9.50
N LEU A 182 15.27 -5.31 9.10
CA LEU A 182 15.96 -5.57 7.84
C LEU A 182 16.57 -6.96 7.88
N ASN A 183 16.45 -7.70 6.78
CA ASN A 183 17.12 -8.99 6.62
C ASN A 183 18.61 -8.75 6.33
N PRO A 184 19.56 -9.14 7.22
CA PRO A 184 20.97 -8.86 7.02
C PRO A 184 21.52 -9.41 5.69
N ALA A 185 21.04 -10.58 5.25
CA ALA A 185 21.44 -11.19 3.98
C ALA A 185 20.99 -10.40 2.73
N ARG A 186 20.09 -9.42 2.90
CA ARG A 186 19.56 -8.58 1.81
C ARG A 186 19.88 -7.10 2.00
N ALA A 187 20.54 -6.72 3.08
CA ALA A 187 20.83 -5.32 3.42
C ALA A 187 21.62 -4.60 2.31
N GLN A 188 22.58 -5.31 1.69
CA GLN A 188 23.41 -4.77 0.61
C GLN A 188 22.58 -4.31 -0.61
N ALA A 189 21.43 -4.89 -0.86
CA ALA A 189 20.56 -4.49 -1.97
C ALA A 189 20.06 -3.04 -1.84
N LEU A 190 19.96 -2.52 -0.60
CA LEU A 190 19.49 -1.14 -0.32
C LEU A 190 20.57 -0.08 -0.43
N TYR A 191 21.85 -0.47 -0.34
CA TYR A 191 22.93 0.51 -0.23
C TYR A 191 22.89 1.53 -1.38
N ASN A 192 22.74 2.81 -1.02
CA ASN A 192 22.65 3.95 -1.94
C ASN A 192 21.60 3.83 -3.05
N LYS A 193 20.49 3.08 -2.80
CA LYS A 193 19.37 2.95 -3.75
C LYS A 193 18.06 3.47 -3.14
N PRO A 194 17.15 4.04 -3.95
CA PRO A 194 15.81 4.35 -3.49
C PRO A 194 15.06 3.07 -3.15
N VAL A 195 14.25 3.09 -2.10
CA VAL A 195 13.36 1.99 -1.74
C VAL A 195 11.91 2.45 -1.70
N LEU A 196 11.01 1.65 -2.29
CA LEU A 196 9.56 1.81 -2.19
C LEU A 196 8.98 0.66 -1.36
N ILE A 197 8.35 1.00 -0.23
CA ILE A 197 7.68 0.05 0.65
C ILE A 197 6.19 0.03 0.35
N ILE A 198 5.64 -1.15 0.03
CA ILE A 198 4.23 -1.34 -0.32
C ILE A 198 3.45 -1.87 0.88
N ASP A 199 2.23 -1.32 1.10
CA ASP A 199 1.24 -1.88 2.02
C ASP A 199 -0.16 -1.86 1.41
N ASP A 200 -1.08 -2.68 1.92
CA ASP A 200 -2.46 -2.74 1.45
C ASP A 200 -3.32 -1.61 2.05
N VAL A 201 -3.25 -1.39 3.36
CA VAL A 201 -4.05 -0.38 4.07
C VAL A 201 -3.23 0.35 5.12
N MET A 202 -3.18 1.66 5.01
CA MET A 202 -2.58 2.51 6.03
C MET A 202 -3.66 3.16 6.90
N THR A 203 -3.65 2.83 8.20
CA THR A 203 -4.44 3.50 9.24
C THR A 203 -3.62 4.59 9.94
N SER A 204 -2.88 4.28 10.98
CA SER A 204 -1.98 5.21 11.67
C SER A 204 -0.60 5.35 11.03
N GLY A 205 -0.23 4.44 10.11
CA GLY A 205 1.11 4.36 9.53
C GLY A 205 2.16 3.70 10.41
N ALA A 206 1.78 3.15 11.57
CA ALA A 206 2.72 2.56 12.52
C ALA A 206 3.55 1.41 11.90
N THR A 207 2.92 0.55 11.10
CA THR A 207 3.58 -0.57 10.42
C THR A 207 4.59 -0.07 9.37
N LEU A 208 4.18 0.87 8.53
CA LEU A 208 5.06 1.49 7.54
C LEU A 208 6.21 2.24 8.20
N ASN A 209 5.96 2.88 9.34
CA ASN A 209 7.01 3.58 10.10
C ASN A 209 8.06 2.60 10.63
N ALA A 210 7.64 1.48 11.19
CA ALA A 210 8.55 0.41 11.63
C ALA A 210 9.33 -0.20 10.45
N ALA A 211 8.68 -0.40 9.30
CA ALA A 211 9.33 -0.90 8.09
C ALA A 211 10.36 0.10 7.53
N ALA A 212 10.04 1.39 7.47
CA ALA A 212 10.94 2.44 7.02
C ALA A 212 12.15 2.59 7.97
N GLN A 213 11.93 2.57 9.28
CA GLN A 213 13.02 2.58 10.27
C GLN A 213 13.96 1.37 10.10
N ALA A 214 13.39 0.17 9.85
CA ALA A 214 14.20 -1.02 9.58
C ALA A 214 15.04 -0.88 8.30
N CYS A 215 14.50 -0.29 7.23
CA CYS A 215 15.23 -0.06 5.98
C CYS A 215 16.43 0.89 6.15
N ARG A 216 16.40 1.83 7.11
CA ARG A 216 17.52 2.78 7.34
C ARG A 216 18.84 2.07 7.66
N ALA A 217 18.80 0.89 8.26
CA ALA A 217 19.99 0.09 8.54
C ALA A 217 20.73 -0.36 7.27
N GLY A 218 20.07 -0.41 6.11
CA GLY A 218 20.66 -0.71 4.81
C GLY A 218 21.18 0.52 4.05
N GLN A 219 21.13 1.71 4.67
CA GLN A 219 21.59 2.99 4.11
C GLN A 219 21.00 3.29 2.71
N PRO A 220 19.66 3.25 2.54
CA PRO A 220 19.04 3.62 1.27
C PRO A 220 19.25 5.11 0.97
N GLN A 221 19.26 5.46 -0.31
CA GLN A 221 19.30 6.86 -0.75
C GLN A 221 18.03 7.62 -0.36
N LYS A 222 16.87 6.97 -0.48
CA LYS A 222 15.55 7.52 -0.18
C LYS A 222 14.59 6.40 0.20
N ILE A 223 13.68 6.67 1.14
CA ILE A 223 12.58 5.76 1.50
C ILE A 223 11.28 6.39 1.08
N SER A 224 10.50 5.68 0.28
CA SER A 224 9.15 6.06 -0.12
C SER A 224 8.17 4.95 0.21
N VAL A 225 6.89 5.29 0.33
CA VAL A 225 5.83 4.32 0.59
C VAL A 225 4.71 4.44 -0.44
N ALA A 226 4.09 3.31 -0.80
CA ALA A 226 2.87 3.33 -1.60
C ALA A 226 1.83 2.38 -0.99
N ILE A 227 0.61 2.88 -0.87
CA ILE A 227 -0.48 2.26 -0.13
C ILE A 227 -1.67 2.09 -1.07
N LEU A 228 -2.25 0.88 -1.14
CA LEU A 228 -3.45 0.69 -1.95
C LEU A 228 -4.60 1.55 -1.41
N ALA A 229 -4.83 1.55 -0.08
CA ALA A 229 -5.86 2.39 0.49
C ALA A 229 -5.46 3.08 1.79
N ARG A 230 -5.84 4.35 1.90
CA ARG A 230 -5.66 5.22 3.08
C ARG A 230 -6.97 5.33 3.85
N THR A 231 -6.96 4.98 5.12
CA THR A 231 -8.13 5.20 5.98
C THR A 231 -8.34 6.71 6.16
N PRO A 232 -9.54 7.25 5.85
CA PRO A 232 -9.87 8.62 6.18
C PRO A 232 -9.64 8.88 7.67
N LYS A 233 -9.16 10.05 8.02
CA LYS A 233 -9.19 10.50 9.40
C LYS A 233 -10.56 11.10 9.64
N ASN A 234 -11.28 10.57 10.61
CA ASN A 234 -12.42 11.29 11.17
C ASN A 234 -11.81 12.49 11.91
N ASP A 235 -11.83 13.66 11.30
CA ASP A 235 -11.70 14.91 12.03
C ASP A 235 -13.02 15.06 12.82
N TYR A 236 -12.98 14.66 14.08
CA TYR A 236 -13.97 15.04 15.09
C TYR A 236 -13.49 16.29 15.80
#